data_b8cd6cfbab85e6ffde68ed85fe88dbba
#
_entry.id   b8cd6cfbab85e6ffde68ed85fe88dbba
#
_cell.length_a   1.000
_cell.length_b   1.000
_cell.length_c   1.000
_cell.angle_alpha   90.00
_cell.angle_beta   90.00
_cell.angle_gamma   90.00
#
_symmetry.space_group_name_H-M   'P 1'
#
loop_
_entity.id
_entity.type
_entity.pdbx_description
1 polymer ?
#
loop_
_entity_poly.entity_id
_entity_poly.type
_entity_poly.pdbx_seq_one_letter_code
_entity_poly.pdbx_strand_id
1 'polypeptide(L)'
;MNNKYKNSYIVKEKELVSLSVYNVGFQSCDSLYQWGPGIRDHYLIHYIISGKGRYTVNGSVHTLTPGDAFLVYPNTEVIYQADAEDPWEYTWVGFTGSDAATILRATDFTKAHPYIHSVSNGNEIKRQLMHIYDARGTEFENALEMTGRLYTTLALFVSAATSKPPQNSANSYVQKGIEYISANYSYPITVEDIASYIGLSRSHLFRSFQSILGVSPKEYLTDFRIKQACYLLFESVPLCVPLKSRFSAFGQRLRICRIELSFDTYRDSVSGKRSLCFFPSLPGSLYKSGKEDIYSSEHTIYIQIPLIPSIRLGD
;
A
#
# COMPACT_ATOMS: atom_id res chain seq x y z
N MET A 1 4.84 -11.68 -44.82
CA MET A 1 4.80 -12.74 -43.79
C MET A 1 4.87 -12.06 -42.44
N ASN A 2 3.74 -11.99 -41.71
CA ASN A 2 3.78 -11.48 -40.33
C ASN A 2 4.50 -12.53 -39.46
N ASN A 3 5.72 -12.23 -39.09
CA ASN A 3 6.44 -13.06 -38.12
C ASN A 3 5.72 -12.95 -36.76
N LYS A 4 5.01 -13.99 -36.39
CA LYS A 4 4.37 -14.10 -35.07
C LYS A 4 5.44 -14.30 -34.04
N TYR A 5 5.38 -13.50 -32.98
CA TYR A 5 6.41 -13.51 -31.92
C TYR A 5 5.81 -13.19 -30.55
N LYS A 6 6.41 -13.74 -29.53
CA LYS A 6 6.15 -13.39 -28.12
C LYS A 6 7.48 -13.16 -27.43
N ASN A 7 7.63 -11.98 -26.85
CA ASN A 7 8.75 -11.64 -26.00
C ASN A 7 8.21 -11.27 -24.62
N SER A 8 8.71 -11.92 -23.59
CA SER A 8 8.27 -11.66 -22.22
C SER A 8 9.44 -11.77 -21.25
N TYR A 9 9.40 -10.96 -20.22
CA TYR A 9 10.36 -10.98 -19.13
C TYR A 9 9.61 -11.03 -17.80
N ILE A 10 10.02 -11.92 -16.89
CA ILE A 10 9.46 -12.06 -15.54
C ILE A 10 10.53 -11.63 -14.56
N VAL A 11 10.20 -10.65 -13.71
CA VAL A 11 11.10 -10.20 -12.64
C VAL A 11 11.11 -11.25 -11.52
N LYS A 12 12.27 -11.81 -11.23
CA LYS A 12 12.42 -12.89 -10.23
C LYS A 12 12.40 -12.35 -8.81
N GLU A 13 13.08 -11.24 -8.56
CA GLU A 13 13.20 -10.61 -7.25
C GLU A 13 12.41 -9.30 -7.22
N LYS A 14 11.55 -9.12 -6.23
CA LYS A 14 10.67 -7.97 -6.09
C LYS A 14 11.07 -7.18 -4.84
N GLU A 15 12.13 -6.41 -4.96
CA GLU A 15 12.71 -5.66 -3.83
C GLU A 15 11.91 -4.41 -3.46
N LEU A 16 11.14 -3.85 -4.41
CA LEU A 16 10.40 -2.61 -4.20
C LEU A 16 8.97 -2.88 -3.73
N VAL A 17 8.61 -2.35 -2.56
CA VAL A 17 7.32 -2.60 -1.89
C VAL A 17 6.21 -1.69 -2.41
N SER A 18 6.52 -0.41 -2.69
CA SER A 18 5.52 0.58 -3.09
C SER A 18 4.93 0.28 -4.47
N LEU A 19 5.79 -0.04 -5.42
CA LEU A 19 5.43 -0.51 -6.76
C LEU A 19 6.58 -1.36 -7.31
N SER A 20 6.26 -2.46 -7.98
CA SER A 20 7.25 -3.34 -8.60
C SER A 20 6.69 -3.97 -9.87
N VAL A 21 7.49 -4.02 -10.94
CA VAL A 21 7.14 -4.76 -12.14
C VAL A 21 7.19 -6.25 -11.84
N TYR A 22 6.14 -6.96 -12.21
CA TYR A 22 6.04 -8.41 -12.10
C TYR A 22 6.52 -9.09 -13.39
N ASN A 23 5.95 -8.66 -14.52
CA ASN A 23 6.36 -9.10 -15.84
C ASN A 23 6.07 -8.00 -16.87
N VAL A 24 6.74 -8.08 -18.01
CA VAL A 24 6.54 -7.16 -19.13
C VAL A 24 6.79 -7.90 -20.42
N GLY A 25 6.11 -7.50 -21.50
CA GLY A 25 6.34 -8.08 -22.80
C GLY A 25 5.42 -7.54 -23.91
N PHE A 26 5.55 -8.15 -25.06
CA PHE A 26 4.73 -7.88 -26.22
C PHE A 26 4.57 -9.16 -27.05
N GLN A 27 3.43 -9.25 -27.76
CA GLN A 27 3.11 -10.41 -28.56
C GLN A 27 2.28 -10.02 -29.78
N SER A 28 2.67 -10.54 -30.95
CA SER A 28 1.81 -10.64 -32.13
C SER A 28 1.16 -12.03 -32.10
N CYS A 29 -0.15 -12.06 -31.92
CA CYS A 29 -0.89 -13.28 -31.68
C CYS A 29 -1.21 -14.06 -32.95
N ASP A 30 -1.33 -15.39 -32.81
CA ASP A 30 -1.95 -16.24 -33.83
C ASP A 30 -3.47 -16.00 -33.91
N SER A 31 -4.07 -16.37 -35.06
CA SER A 31 -5.53 -16.48 -35.19
C SER A 31 -6.10 -17.30 -34.05
N LEU A 32 -7.11 -16.77 -33.35
CA LEU A 32 -7.79 -17.41 -32.22
C LEU A 32 -6.88 -17.72 -31.02
N TYR A 33 -5.65 -17.19 -30.98
CA TYR A 33 -4.82 -17.35 -29.79
C TYR A 33 -5.60 -16.91 -28.55
N GLN A 34 -5.67 -17.81 -27.56
CA GLN A 34 -6.41 -17.58 -26.33
C GLN A 34 -5.53 -17.76 -25.11
N TRP A 35 -5.68 -16.87 -24.15
CA TRP A 35 -5.24 -17.06 -22.78
C TRP A 35 -6.45 -17.14 -21.86
N GLY A 36 -6.42 -18.10 -20.96
CA GLY A 36 -7.51 -18.35 -20.02
C GLY A 36 -8.51 -19.42 -20.50
N PRO A 37 -9.53 -19.73 -19.66
CA PRO A 37 -9.83 -19.06 -18.40
C PRO A 37 -8.69 -19.18 -17.38
N GLY A 38 -8.43 -18.09 -16.66
CA GLY A 38 -7.33 -18.07 -15.69
C GLY A 38 -7.38 -16.88 -14.76
N ILE A 39 -6.64 -16.97 -13.67
CA ILE A 39 -6.54 -15.96 -12.62
C ILE A 39 -5.08 -15.49 -12.53
N ARG A 40 -4.88 -14.21 -12.24
CA ARG A 40 -3.58 -13.61 -11.92
C ARG A 40 -3.53 -13.19 -10.45
N ASP A 41 -2.35 -13.23 -9.85
CA ASP A 41 -2.08 -12.75 -8.49
C ASP A 41 -1.60 -11.28 -8.44
N HIS A 42 -1.48 -10.65 -9.60
CA HIS A 42 -0.97 -9.30 -9.81
C HIS A 42 -1.86 -8.52 -10.79
N TYR A 43 -1.71 -7.20 -10.81
CA TYR A 43 -2.32 -6.34 -11.83
C TYR A 43 -1.59 -6.54 -13.16
N LEU A 44 -2.34 -6.54 -14.28
CA LEU A 44 -1.76 -6.71 -15.61
C LEU A 44 -2.49 -5.81 -16.59
N ILE A 45 -1.81 -4.77 -17.08
CA ILE A 45 -2.34 -3.88 -18.13
C ILE A 45 -1.83 -4.36 -19.49
N HIS A 46 -2.76 -4.51 -20.44
CA HIS A 46 -2.45 -4.70 -21.85
C HIS A 46 -2.83 -3.46 -22.62
N TYR A 47 -2.05 -3.13 -23.64
CA TYR A 47 -2.33 -2.08 -24.62
C TYR A 47 -2.32 -2.68 -26.02
N ILE A 48 -3.41 -2.48 -26.79
CA ILE A 48 -3.58 -3.04 -28.14
C ILE A 48 -2.88 -2.15 -29.16
N ILE A 49 -1.94 -2.74 -29.91
CA ILE A 49 -1.13 -2.05 -30.90
C ILE A 49 -1.78 -2.09 -32.29
N SER A 50 -2.26 -3.29 -32.68
CA SER A 50 -2.90 -3.54 -33.97
C SER A 50 -3.84 -4.72 -33.88
N GLY A 51 -4.69 -4.95 -34.87
CA GLY A 51 -5.66 -6.04 -34.88
C GLY A 51 -6.74 -5.89 -33.80
N LYS A 52 -7.52 -6.92 -33.58
CA LYS A 52 -8.61 -6.91 -32.61
C LYS A 52 -8.72 -8.25 -31.85
N GLY A 53 -9.47 -8.24 -30.76
CA GLY A 53 -9.74 -9.44 -29.96
C GLY A 53 -10.85 -9.22 -28.96
N ARG A 54 -11.11 -10.24 -28.16
CA ARG A 54 -12.17 -10.27 -27.15
C ARG A 54 -11.55 -10.40 -25.76
N TYR A 55 -12.00 -9.58 -24.85
CA TYR A 55 -11.71 -9.66 -23.43
C TYR A 55 -12.97 -10.04 -22.66
N THR A 56 -12.96 -11.18 -22.00
CA THR A 56 -14.07 -11.70 -21.21
C THR A 56 -13.74 -11.60 -19.73
N VAL A 57 -14.60 -10.93 -18.99
CA VAL A 57 -14.47 -10.72 -17.55
C VAL A 57 -15.85 -10.59 -16.92
N ASN A 58 -16.05 -11.12 -15.73
CA ASN A 58 -17.36 -11.11 -15.03
C ASN A 58 -18.53 -11.58 -15.89
N GLY A 59 -18.31 -12.57 -16.76
CA GLY A 59 -19.31 -13.12 -17.68
C GLY A 59 -19.64 -12.23 -18.90
N SER A 60 -19.02 -11.06 -19.03
CA SER A 60 -19.23 -10.12 -20.16
C SER A 60 -18.07 -10.18 -21.13
N VAL A 61 -18.39 -10.09 -22.43
CA VAL A 61 -17.41 -10.11 -23.53
C VAL A 61 -17.28 -8.71 -24.11
N HIS A 62 -16.06 -8.19 -24.20
CA HIS A 62 -15.75 -6.87 -24.74
C HIS A 62 -14.81 -7.02 -25.93
N THR A 63 -15.17 -6.44 -27.08
CA THR A 63 -14.29 -6.39 -28.24
C THR A 63 -13.37 -5.18 -28.10
N LEU A 64 -12.06 -5.42 -28.22
CA LEU A 64 -11.04 -4.39 -28.10
C LEU A 64 -10.25 -4.27 -29.41
N THR A 65 -9.84 -3.05 -29.72
CA THR A 65 -9.24 -2.63 -31.00
C THR A 65 -7.98 -1.78 -30.76
N PRO A 66 -7.21 -1.41 -31.79
CA PRO A 66 -6.01 -0.59 -31.62
C PRO A 66 -6.28 0.71 -30.86
N GLY A 67 -5.41 0.99 -29.89
CA GLY A 67 -5.56 2.15 -29.02
C GLY A 67 -6.34 1.88 -27.72
N ASP A 68 -6.97 0.71 -27.61
CA ASP A 68 -7.64 0.28 -26.39
C ASP A 68 -6.63 -0.31 -25.40
N ALA A 69 -6.98 -0.25 -24.13
CA ALA A 69 -6.25 -0.91 -23.05
C ALA A 69 -7.20 -1.71 -22.16
N PHE A 70 -6.74 -2.83 -21.63
CA PHE A 70 -7.49 -3.58 -20.61
C PHE A 70 -6.62 -3.96 -19.41
N LEU A 71 -7.26 -4.02 -18.25
CA LEU A 71 -6.66 -4.33 -16.96
C LEU A 71 -7.21 -5.65 -16.43
N VAL A 72 -6.32 -6.56 -16.10
CA VAL A 72 -6.64 -7.74 -15.29
C VAL A 72 -6.38 -7.38 -13.82
N TYR A 73 -7.43 -7.44 -13.02
CA TYR A 73 -7.31 -7.29 -11.56
C TYR A 73 -6.84 -8.59 -10.91
N PRO A 74 -6.06 -8.52 -9.83
CA PRO A 74 -5.71 -9.70 -9.04
C PRO A 74 -6.95 -10.50 -8.62
N ASN A 75 -6.83 -11.83 -8.61
CA ASN A 75 -7.87 -12.77 -8.19
C ASN A 75 -9.19 -12.68 -9.00
N THR A 76 -9.12 -12.19 -10.24
CA THR A 76 -10.26 -12.14 -11.16
C THR A 76 -10.04 -13.13 -12.30
N GLU A 77 -11.02 -13.98 -12.55
CA GLU A 77 -10.99 -14.88 -13.69
C GLU A 77 -11.27 -14.13 -14.98
N VAL A 78 -10.40 -14.31 -15.97
CA VAL A 78 -10.50 -13.67 -17.28
C VAL A 78 -10.15 -14.63 -18.41
N ILE A 79 -10.68 -14.31 -19.59
CA ILE A 79 -10.28 -14.91 -20.87
C ILE A 79 -9.99 -13.75 -21.83
N TYR A 80 -8.91 -13.84 -22.59
CA TYR A 80 -8.72 -12.93 -23.73
C TYR A 80 -8.25 -13.72 -24.95
N GLN A 81 -8.91 -13.43 -26.10
CA GLN A 81 -8.76 -14.19 -27.32
C GLN A 81 -8.58 -13.25 -28.52
N ALA A 82 -7.57 -13.54 -29.34
CA ALA A 82 -7.34 -12.86 -30.60
C ALA A 82 -8.46 -13.16 -31.62
N ASP A 83 -8.76 -12.22 -32.50
CA ASP A 83 -9.70 -12.41 -33.59
C ASP A 83 -9.18 -13.46 -34.60
N ALA A 84 -10.09 -14.08 -35.34
CA ALA A 84 -9.76 -15.11 -36.31
C ALA A 84 -9.10 -14.57 -37.56
N GLU A 85 -9.54 -13.41 -38.04
CA GLU A 85 -9.13 -12.81 -39.31
C GLU A 85 -8.10 -11.69 -39.12
N ASP A 86 -8.26 -10.93 -38.02
CA ASP A 86 -7.41 -9.78 -37.69
C ASP A 86 -6.89 -9.90 -36.23
N PRO A 87 -6.03 -10.90 -35.95
CA PRO A 87 -5.54 -11.16 -34.60
C PRO A 87 -4.67 -10.00 -34.09
N TRP A 88 -4.92 -9.63 -32.86
CA TRP A 88 -4.24 -8.50 -32.24
C TRP A 88 -2.73 -8.70 -32.00
N GLU A 89 -2.03 -7.57 -31.98
CA GLU A 89 -0.74 -7.39 -31.36
C GLU A 89 -0.91 -6.49 -30.14
N TYR A 90 -0.31 -6.86 -29.02
CA TYR A 90 -0.38 -6.09 -27.78
C TYR A 90 0.96 -6.08 -27.04
N THR A 91 1.13 -5.08 -26.19
CA THR A 91 2.16 -5.02 -25.18
C THR A 91 1.53 -5.00 -23.80
N TRP A 92 2.23 -5.49 -22.79
CA TRP A 92 1.71 -5.55 -21.42
C TRP A 92 2.76 -5.25 -20.38
N VAL A 93 2.29 -4.85 -19.18
CA VAL A 93 3.05 -4.80 -17.94
C VAL A 93 2.21 -5.37 -16.81
N GLY A 94 2.77 -6.36 -16.10
CA GLY A 94 2.24 -6.86 -14.84
C GLY A 94 2.98 -6.20 -13.68
N PHE A 95 2.26 -5.87 -12.62
CA PHE A 95 2.84 -5.17 -11.46
C PHE A 95 2.11 -5.47 -10.16
N THR A 96 2.82 -5.23 -9.05
CA THR A 96 2.32 -5.34 -7.67
C THR A 96 2.78 -4.13 -6.88
N GLY A 97 2.27 -3.96 -5.67
CA GLY A 97 2.73 -2.94 -4.73
C GLY A 97 1.60 -2.25 -4.00
N SER A 98 1.94 -1.60 -2.88
CA SER A 98 0.98 -0.87 -2.03
C SER A 98 0.30 0.29 -2.76
N ASP A 99 0.98 0.93 -3.70
CA ASP A 99 0.49 2.10 -4.41
C ASP A 99 -0.42 1.74 -5.60
N ALA A 100 -0.34 0.50 -6.10
CA ALA A 100 -1.03 0.07 -7.31
C ALA A 100 -2.54 0.36 -7.29
N ALA A 101 -3.23 -0.06 -6.22
CA ALA A 101 -4.67 0.17 -6.09
C ALA A 101 -5.04 1.66 -6.01
N THR A 102 -4.20 2.48 -5.37
CA THR A 102 -4.42 3.93 -5.23
C THR A 102 -4.26 4.63 -6.57
N ILE A 103 -3.22 4.29 -7.32
CA ILE A 103 -2.96 4.86 -8.64
C ILE A 103 -4.08 4.45 -9.62
N LEU A 104 -4.45 3.17 -9.64
CA LEU A 104 -5.50 2.66 -10.55
C LEU A 104 -6.87 3.30 -10.29
N ARG A 105 -7.20 3.65 -9.04
CA ARG A 105 -8.43 4.42 -8.74
C ARG A 105 -8.46 5.82 -9.37
N ALA A 106 -7.32 6.37 -9.73
CA ALA A 106 -7.23 7.67 -10.40
C ALA A 106 -7.28 7.55 -11.93
N THR A 107 -7.42 6.35 -12.49
CA THR A 107 -7.59 6.06 -13.91
C THR A 107 -9.05 5.76 -14.22
N ASP A 108 -9.37 5.64 -15.51
CA ASP A 108 -10.72 5.21 -15.95
C ASP A 108 -10.95 3.69 -15.84
N PHE A 109 -9.96 2.90 -15.42
CA PHE A 109 -10.16 1.49 -15.12
C PHE A 109 -10.98 1.31 -13.85
N THR A 110 -12.06 0.54 -13.95
CA THR A 110 -12.87 0.14 -12.80
C THR A 110 -13.06 -1.37 -12.78
N LYS A 111 -13.47 -1.95 -11.64
CA LYS A 111 -13.78 -3.38 -11.59
C LYS A 111 -14.98 -3.76 -12.48
N ALA A 112 -15.91 -2.82 -12.71
CA ALA A 112 -17.06 -3.02 -13.60
C ALA A 112 -16.68 -2.85 -15.08
N HIS A 113 -15.76 -1.94 -15.37
CA HIS A 113 -15.26 -1.64 -16.73
C HIS A 113 -13.73 -1.68 -16.69
N PRO A 114 -13.11 -2.86 -16.69
CA PRO A 114 -11.65 -3.00 -16.59
C PRO A 114 -10.98 -2.82 -17.96
N TYR A 115 -11.47 -1.89 -18.79
CA TYR A 115 -10.92 -1.53 -20.08
C TYR A 115 -11.19 -0.06 -20.37
N ILE A 116 -10.39 0.51 -21.25
CA ILE A 116 -10.50 1.90 -21.73
C ILE A 116 -10.42 1.85 -23.26
N HIS A 117 -11.40 2.44 -23.95
CA HIS A 117 -11.36 2.60 -25.39
C HIS A 117 -10.60 3.86 -25.78
N SER A 118 -9.77 3.77 -26.82
CA SER A 118 -9.08 4.89 -27.44
C SER A 118 -8.35 5.81 -26.46
N VAL A 119 -7.41 5.23 -25.69
CA VAL A 119 -6.64 5.99 -24.68
C VAL A 119 -5.96 7.19 -25.34
N SER A 120 -6.22 8.40 -24.84
CA SER A 120 -5.79 9.66 -25.47
C SER A 120 -4.27 9.78 -25.66
N ASN A 121 -3.46 9.21 -24.78
CA ASN A 121 -1.99 9.21 -24.84
C ASN A 121 -1.42 7.88 -25.37
N GLY A 122 -2.16 7.13 -26.20
CA GLY A 122 -1.86 5.76 -26.57
C GLY A 122 -0.45 5.52 -27.14
N ASN A 123 0.02 6.39 -28.03
CA ASN A 123 1.37 6.27 -28.60
C ASN A 123 2.46 6.42 -27.54
N GLU A 124 2.27 7.32 -26.59
CA GLU A 124 3.21 7.53 -25.49
C GLU A 124 3.17 6.35 -24.52
N ILE A 125 1.98 5.85 -24.19
CA ILE A 125 1.80 4.65 -23.35
C ILE A 125 2.50 3.44 -23.98
N LYS A 126 2.28 3.20 -25.28
CA LYS A 126 2.99 2.15 -26.04
C LYS A 126 4.50 2.30 -25.89
N ARG A 127 5.03 3.50 -26.12
CA ARG A 127 6.47 3.78 -26.02
C ARG A 127 7.00 3.48 -24.62
N GLN A 128 6.31 3.94 -23.57
CA GLN A 128 6.73 3.70 -22.18
C GLN A 128 6.68 2.22 -21.80
N LEU A 129 5.67 1.47 -22.24
CA LEU A 129 5.60 0.03 -22.03
C LEU A 129 6.79 -0.70 -22.68
N MET A 130 7.18 -0.31 -23.90
CA MET A 130 8.38 -0.85 -24.55
C MET A 130 9.66 -0.47 -23.81
N HIS A 131 9.77 0.75 -23.30
CA HIS A 131 10.92 1.17 -22.50
C HIS A 131 11.03 0.41 -21.16
N ILE A 132 9.89 0.00 -20.55
CA ILE A 132 9.96 -0.91 -19.38
C ILE A 132 10.60 -2.24 -19.79
N TYR A 133 10.23 -2.77 -20.96
CA TYR A 133 10.82 -4.00 -21.48
C TYR A 133 12.33 -3.86 -21.79
N ASP A 134 12.72 -2.72 -22.35
CA ASP A 134 14.13 -2.44 -22.68
C ASP A 134 15.02 -2.32 -21.45
N ALA A 135 14.47 -1.82 -20.35
CA ALA A 135 15.15 -1.67 -19.05
C ALA A 135 15.32 -3.00 -18.29
N ARG A 136 14.83 -4.13 -18.82
CA ARG A 136 14.89 -5.45 -18.15
C ARG A 136 16.33 -5.88 -17.87
N GLY A 137 16.52 -6.53 -16.74
CA GLY A 137 17.81 -7.08 -16.31
C GLY A 137 17.68 -7.70 -14.92
N THR A 138 18.77 -8.25 -14.42
CA THR A 138 18.82 -8.97 -13.14
C THR A 138 19.30 -8.10 -11.99
N GLU A 139 19.90 -6.95 -12.30
CA GLU A 139 20.48 -6.07 -11.30
C GLU A 139 19.42 -5.15 -10.68
N PHE A 140 19.67 -4.68 -9.46
CA PHE A 140 18.77 -3.78 -8.75
C PHE A 140 18.50 -2.48 -9.52
N GLU A 141 19.51 -1.96 -10.24
CA GLU A 141 19.34 -0.78 -11.10
C GLU A 141 18.28 -1.00 -12.19
N ASN A 142 18.20 -2.21 -12.77
CA ASN A 142 17.18 -2.55 -13.76
C ASN A 142 15.78 -2.57 -13.11
N ALA A 143 15.65 -3.15 -11.92
CA ALA A 143 14.40 -3.14 -11.17
C ALA A 143 13.93 -1.72 -10.85
N LEU A 144 14.85 -0.85 -10.46
CA LEU A 144 14.59 0.56 -10.17
C LEU A 144 14.17 1.33 -11.44
N GLU A 145 14.88 1.14 -12.57
CA GLU A 145 14.54 1.77 -13.85
C GLU A 145 13.19 1.29 -14.36
N MET A 146 12.93 -0.01 -14.38
CA MET A 146 11.63 -0.58 -14.78
C MET A 146 10.49 0.00 -13.95
N THR A 147 10.68 0.13 -12.63
CA THR A 147 9.67 0.68 -11.71
C THR A 147 9.45 2.18 -11.93
N GLY A 148 10.50 2.96 -12.13
CA GLY A 148 10.38 4.39 -12.46
C GLY A 148 9.59 4.61 -13.77
N ARG A 149 9.85 3.81 -14.80
CA ARG A 149 9.11 3.82 -16.07
C ARG A 149 7.66 3.36 -15.89
N LEU A 150 7.39 2.40 -15.00
CA LEU A 150 6.04 1.97 -14.65
C LEU A 150 5.24 3.12 -14.00
N TYR A 151 5.83 3.87 -13.05
CA TYR A 151 5.17 5.08 -12.50
C TYR A 151 4.85 6.09 -13.61
N THR A 152 5.78 6.33 -14.53
CA THR A 152 5.56 7.22 -15.68
C THR A 152 4.41 6.73 -16.56
N THR A 153 4.36 5.43 -16.85
CA THR A 153 3.28 4.80 -17.63
C THR A 153 1.93 4.96 -16.96
N LEU A 154 1.86 4.68 -15.65
CA LEU A 154 0.61 4.82 -14.89
C LEU A 154 0.17 6.29 -14.79
N ALA A 155 1.10 7.25 -14.68
CA ALA A 155 0.80 8.67 -14.71
C ALA A 155 0.15 9.10 -16.04
N LEU A 156 0.51 8.49 -17.17
CA LEU A 156 -0.15 8.74 -18.46
C LEU A 156 -1.61 8.26 -18.45
N PHE A 157 -1.91 7.10 -17.87
CA PHE A 157 -3.29 6.64 -17.70
C PHE A 157 -4.10 7.56 -16.78
N VAL A 158 -3.48 8.06 -15.69
CA VAL A 158 -4.11 9.05 -14.80
C VAL A 158 -4.37 10.37 -15.52
N SER A 159 -3.42 10.85 -16.32
CA SER A 159 -3.58 12.11 -17.07
C SER A 159 -4.62 12.01 -18.20
N ALA A 160 -4.77 10.81 -18.77
CA ALA A 160 -5.74 10.51 -19.81
C ALA A 160 -7.16 10.28 -19.26
N ALA A 161 -7.31 10.11 -17.94
CA ALA A 161 -8.59 9.82 -17.33
C ALA A 161 -9.61 10.94 -17.57
N THR A 162 -10.77 10.56 -18.10
CA THR A 162 -11.90 11.45 -18.38
C THR A 162 -12.76 11.68 -17.14
N SER A 163 -12.93 10.66 -16.33
CA SER A 163 -13.51 10.73 -15.01
C SER A 163 -12.40 11.03 -13.99
N LYS A 164 -12.14 12.31 -13.73
CA LYS A 164 -11.39 12.61 -12.50
C LYS A 164 -12.20 12.00 -11.37
N PRO A 165 -11.60 11.08 -10.56
CA PRO A 165 -12.29 10.64 -9.35
C PRO A 165 -12.75 11.91 -8.66
N PRO A 166 -13.97 11.98 -8.13
CA PRO A 166 -14.36 13.12 -7.35
C PRO A 166 -13.20 13.28 -6.37
N GLN A 167 -12.51 14.42 -6.41
CA GLN A 167 -11.58 14.78 -5.35
C GLN A 167 -12.49 14.76 -4.14
N ASN A 168 -12.54 13.58 -3.50
CA ASN A 168 -13.30 13.44 -2.29
C ASN A 168 -12.57 14.40 -1.37
N SER A 169 -13.12 15.58 -1.23
CA SER A 169 -12.50 16.66 -0.43
C SER A 169 -12.13 16.11 0.94
N ALA A 170 -12.93 15.15 1.43
CA ALA A 170 -12.66 14.42 2.66
C ALA A 170 -11.35 13.61 2.58
N ASN A 171 -11.06 12.88 1.49
CA ASN A 171 -9.78 12.16 1.32
C ASN A 171 -8.59 13.12 1.28
N SER A 172 -8.72 14.23 0.55
CA SER A 172 -7.69 15.27 0.50
C SER A 172 -7.44 15.90 1.88
N TYR A 173 -8.49 16.15 2.65
CA TYR A 173 -8.37 16.70 3.99
C TYR A 173 -7.74 15.73 4.98
N VAL A 174 -8.12 14.44 4.94
CA VAL A 174 -7.50 13.42 5.78
C VAL A 174 -6.04 13.23 5.42
N GLN A 175 -5.69 13.20 4.12
CA GLN A 175 -4.31 13.09 3.67
C GLN A 175 -3.45 14.26 4.17
N LYS A 176 -3.91 15.50 4.02
CA LYS A 176 -3.23 16.69 4.58
C LYS A 176 -3.10 16.65 6.10
N GLY A 177 -4.11 16.10 6.79
CA GLY A 177 -4.07 15.89 8.23
C GLY A 177 -2.99 14.90 8.65
N ILE A 178 -2.88 13.78 7.92
CA ILE A 178 -1.83 12.77 8.11
C ILE A 178 -0.44 13.37 7.87
N GLU A 179 -0.27 14.13 6.80
CA GLU A 179 0.99 14.82 6.46
C GLU A 179 1.41 15.79 7.57
N TYR A 180 0.46 16.60 8.06
CA TYR A 180 0.72 17.52 9.17
C TYR A 180 1.12 16.78 10.44
N ILE A 181 0.40 15.70 10.80
CA ILE A 181 0.71 14.86 11.95
C ILE A 181 2.12 14.24 11.81
N SER A 182 2.44 13.67 10.66
CA SER A 182 3.73 13.01 10.42
C SER A 182 4.92 13.99 10.50
N ALA A 183 4.72 15.23 10.08
CA ALA A 183 5.74 16.27 10.15
C ALA A 183 5.89 16.90 11.55
N ASN A 184 4.83 16.87 12.37
CA ASN A 184 4.75 17.65 13.60
C ASN A 184 4.47 16.81 14.87
N TYR A 185 4.43 15.47 14.80
CA TYR A 185 4.03 14.60 15.92
C TYR A 185 4.90 14.80 17.20
N SER A 186 6.15 15.22 17.04
CA SER A 186 7.08 15.48 18.15
C SER A 186 6.80 16.80 18.87
N TYR A 187 6.01 17.70 18.30
CA TYR A 187 5.60 18.97 18.89
C TYR A 187 4.24 18.83 19.63
N PRO A 188 3.88 19.80 20.50
CA PRO A 188 2.61 19.78 21.24
C PRO A 188 1.41 20.16 20.36
N ILE A 189 1.26 19.51 19.20
CA ILE A 189 0.13 19.77 18.33
C ILE A 189 -1.19 19.24 18.91
N THR A 190 -2.24 20.00 18.67
CA THR A 190 -3.62 19.69 19.04
C THR A 190 -4.46 19.36 17.79
N VAL A 191 -5.69 18.87 17.99
CA VAL A 191 -6.63 18.62 16.89
C VAL A 191 -7.04 19.95 16.23
N GLU A 192 -7.06 21.03 17.00
CA GLU A 192 -7.31 22.39 16.55
C GLU A 192 -6.22 22.87 15.57
N ASP A 193 -4.96 22.59 15.87
CA ASP A 193 -3.83 22.96 14.99
C ASP A 193 -3.92 22.22 13.67
N ILE A 194 -4.25 20.91 13.69
CA ILE A 194 -4.46 20.11 12.49
C ILE A 194 -5.62 20.67 11.65
N ALA A 195 -6.74 20.99 12.29
CA ALA A 195 -7.92 21.54 11.61
C ALA A 195 -7.63 22.90 10.98
N SER A 196 -6.94 23.78 11.71
CA SER A 196 -6.55 25.12 11.25
C SER A 196 -5.60 25.05 10.06
N TYR A 197 -4.61 24.15 10.08
CA TYR A 197 -3.67 23.96 8.97
C TYR A 197 -4.38 23.56 7.66
N ILE A 198 -5.42 22.73 7.77
CA ILE A 198 -6.18 22.23 6.61
C ILE A 198 -7.26 23.25 6.17
N GLY A 199 -7.59 24.23 7.00
CA GLY A 199 -8.67 25.18 6.76
C GLY A 199 -10.06 24.60 7.05
N LEU A 200 -10.17 23.69 8.04
CA LEU A 200 -11.43 23.04 8.44
C LEU A 200 -11.81 23.37 9.87
N SER A 201 -13.11 23.24 10.18
CA SER A 201 -13.55 23.16 11.57
C SER A 201 -13.18 21.80 12.18
N ARG A 202 -12.94 21.77 13.50
CA ARG A 202 -12.66 20.52 14.25
C ARG A 202 -13.69 19.43 13.99
N SER A 203 -14.98 19.80 13.95
CA SER A 203 -16.07 18.85 13.70
C SER A 203 -16.04 18.25 12.29
N HIS A 204 -15.63 19.05 11.29
CA HIS A 204 -15.47 18.55 9.92
C HIS A 204 -14.27 17.61 9.80
N LEU A 205 -13.14 17.99 10.39
CA LEU A 205 -11.95 17.12 10.44
C LEU A 205 -12.26 15.77 11.11
N PHE A 206 -12.98 15.80 12.27
CA PHE A 206 -13.39 14.59 12.98
C PHE A 206 -14.24 13.68 12.08
N ARG A 207 -15.27 14.22 11.42
CA ARG A 207 -16.14 13.44 10.52
C ARG A 207 -15.36 12.86 9.34
N SER A 208 -14.41 13.62 8.77
CA SER A 208 -13.58 13.15 7.65
C SER A 208 -12.68 11.99 8.07
N PHE A 209 -11.99 12.11 9.21
CA PHE A 209 -11.16 11.03 9.76
C PHE A 209 -12.00 9.80 10.10
N GLN A 210 -13.14 9.96 10.77
CA GLN A 210 -14.03 8.87 11.13
C GLN A 210 -14.56 8.12 9.90
N SER A 211 -14.96 8.86 8.84
CA SER A 211 -15.54 8.25 7.63
C SER A 211 -14.52 7.50 6.78
N ILE A 212 -13.25 7.91 6.82
CA ILE A 212 -12.21 7.36 5.93
C ILE A 212 -11.32 6.34 6.65
N LEU A 213 -10.92 6.64 7.89
CA LEU A 213 -9.98 5.84 8.66
C LEU A 213 -10.65 5.04 9.80
N GLY A 214 -11.92 5.32 10.12
CA GLY A 214 -12.63 4.70 11.23
C GLY A 214 -12.17 5.16 12.62
N VAL A 215 -11.26 6.14 12.70
CA VAL A 215 -10.69 6.65 13.96
C VAL A 215 -10.76 8.17 14.01
N SER A 216 -10.72 8.76 15.21
CA SER A 216 -10.65 10.21 15.35
C SER A 216 -9.25 10.76 15.06
N PRO A 217 -9.10 12.06 14.74
CA PRO A 217 -7.78 12.69 14.56
C PRO A 217 -6.88 12.57 15.80
N LYS A 218 -7.46 12.59 17.00
CA LYS A 218 -6.73 12.45 18.26
C LYS A 218 -6.21 11.03 18.44
N GLU A 219 -7.04 10.03 18.19
CA GLU A 219 -6.64 8.61 18.23
C GLU A 219 -5.54 8.33 17.20
N TYR A 220 -5.69 8.83 15.97
CA TYR A 220 -4.68 8.70 14.94
C TYR A 220 -3.33 9.31 15.36
N LEU A 221 -3.32 10.53 15.92
CA LEU A 221 -2.11 11.19 16.41
C LEU A 221 -1.45 10.37 17.54
N THR A 222 -2.26 9.84 18.46
CA THR A 222 -1.77 9.02 19.59
C THR A 222 -1.14 7.73 19.08
N ASP A 223 -1.84 7.00 18.20
CA ASP A 223 -1.34 5.77 17.59
C ASP A 223 -0.07 6.00 16.77
N PHE A 224 -0.02 7.09 16.00
CA PHE A 224 1.17 7.49 15.26
C PHE A 224 2.38 7.73 16.18
N ARG A 225 2.19 8.45 17.29
CA ARG A 225 3.23 8.69 18.30
C ARG A 225 3.73 7.40 18.94
N ILE A 226 2.82 6.48 19.27
CA ILE A 226 3.16 5.16 19.82
C ILE A 226 3.99 4.35 18.82
N LYS A 227 3.57 4.29 17.55
CA LYS A 227 4.31 3.60 16.50
C LYS A 227 5.71 4.18 16.31
N GLN A 228 5.85 5.50 16.30
CA GLN A 228 7.16 6.17 16.20
C GLN A 228 8.04 5.89 17.43
N ALA A 229 7.47 5.88 18.63
CA ALA A 229 8.20 5.53 19.84
C ALA A 229 8.70 4.08 19.79
N CYS A 230 7.84 3.13 19.37
CA CYS A 230 8.24 1.75 19.18
C CYS A 230 9.35 1.62 18.14
N TYR A 231 9.22 2.26 16.99
CA TYR A 231 10.24 2.26 15.94
C TYR A 231 11.61 2.76 16.47
N LEU A 232 11.63 3.91 17.14
CA LEU A 232 12.84 4.47 17.74
C LEU A 232 13.46 3.57 18.81
N LEU A 233 12.67 2.73 19.47
CA LEU A 233 13.17 1.76 20.45
C LEU A 233 13.88 0.59 19.78
N PHE A 234 13.31 0.06 18.72
CA PHE A 234 13.86 -1.13 18.07
C PHE A 234 15.11 -0.83 17.25
N GLU A 235 15.16 0.30 16.58
CA GLU A 235 16.31 0.63 15.72
C GLU A 235 17.55 1.18 16.46
N SER A 236 17.38 1.79 17.61
CA SER A 236 18.44 2.61 18.18
C SER A 236 19.17 2.01 19.36
N VAL A 237 18.86 0.78 19.76
CA VAL A 237 19.55 0.13 20.90
C VAL A 237 20.09 -1.23 20.47
N PRO A 238 21.42 -1.40 20.32
CA PRO A 238 22.03 -2.70 20.08
C PRO A 238 21.59 -3.72 21.10
N LEU A 239 21.36 -4.96 20.66
CA LEU A 239 20.92 -6.09 21.51
C LEU A 239 21.82 -6.35 22.74
N CYS A 240 23.06 -5.86 22.71
CA CYS A 240 24.07 -6.05 23.76
C CYS A 240 24.00 -5.03 24.93
N VAL A 241 23.11 -4.04 24.88
CA VAL A 241 23.02 -3.01 25.95
C VAL A 241 22.08 -3.50 27.08
N PRO A 242 22.50 -3.37 28.37
CA PRO A 242 21.67 -3.80 29.51
C PRO A 242 20.30 -3.13 29.56
N LEU A 243 19.27 -3.88 29.94
CA LEU A 243 17.86 -3.43 29.96
C LEU A 243 17.66 -2.10 30.72
N LYS A 244 18.32 -1.90 31.86
CA LYS A 244 18.20 -0.66 32.65
C LYS A 244 18.63 0.60 31.88
N SER A 245 19.71 0.55 31.10
CA SER A 245 20.17 1.67 30.29
C SER A 245 19.28 1.90 29.06
N ARG A 246 18.64 0.84 28.53
CA ARG A 246 17.62 0.95 27.48
C ARG A 246 16.39 1.71 28.00
N PHE A 247 15.95 1.46 29.23
CA PHE A 247 14.79 2.15 29.82
C PHE A 247 15.07 3.63 30.12
N SER A 248 16.29 4.03 30.48
CA SER A 248 16.64 5.44 30.63
C SER A 248 16.60 6.20 29.30
N ALA A 249 17.18 5.63 28.24
CA ALA A 249 17.10 6.17 26.90
C ALA A 249 15.66 6.17 26.35
N PHE A 250 14.86 5.17 26.73
CA PHE A 250 13.45 5.06 26.43
C PHE A 250 12.61 6.19 27.04
N GLY A 251 12.78 6.46 28.33
CA GLY A 251 12.06 7.55 28.99
C GLY A 251 12.33 8.93 28.37
N GLN A 252 13.56 9.20 27.91
CA GLN A 252 13.88 10.43 27.19
C GLN A 252 13.21 10.48 25.81
N ARG A 253 13.16 9.37 25.06
CA ARG A 253 12.56 9.29 23.74
C ARG A 253 11.03 9.32 23.76
N LEU A 254 10.42 8.71 24.78
CA LEU A 254 8.99 8.82 25.02
C LEU A 254 8.55 10.26 25.30
N ARG A 255 9.38 11.05 25.96
CA ARG A 255 9.14 12.50 26.14
C ARG A 255 9.13 13.23 24.79
N ILE A 256 9.99 12.84 23.84
CA ILE A 256 9.97 13.36 22.46
C ILE A 256 8.64 13.03 21.78
N CYS A 257 8.16 11.80 21.94
CA CYS A 257 6.86 11.37 21.41
C CYS A 257 5.66 11.85 22.25
N ARG A 258 5.91 12.50 23.41
CA ARG A 258 4.87 12.97 24.35
C ARG A 258 3.90 11.91 24.81
N ILE A 259 4.42 10.71 25.08
CA ILE A 259 3.66 9.59 25.62
C ILE A 259 4.11 9.37 27.06
N GLU A 260 3.18 9.44 27.99
CA GLU A 260 3.38 8.97 29.37
C GLU A 260 2.94 7.50 29.42
N LEU A 261 3.86 6.63 29.84
CA LEU A 261 3.58 5.21 30.03
C LEU A 261 3.73 4.85 31.50
N SER A 262 2.79 4.10 32.01
CA SER A 262 2.93 3.36 33.28
C SER A 262 3.42 1.94 32.97
N PHE A 263 4.25 1.40 33.86
CA PHE A 263 4.85 0.09 33.71
C PHE A 263 4.33 -0.83 34.81
N ASP A 264 3.79 -1.99 34.42
CA ASP A 264 3.48 -3.06 35.34
C ASP A 264 4.16 -4.37 34.94
N THR A 265 4.65 -5.13 35.92
CA THR A 265 5.23 -6.46 35.68
C THR A 265 4.16 -7.50 35.85
N TYR A 266 3.77 -8.17 34.80
CA TYR A 266 2.84 -9.30 34.85
C TYR A 266 3.62 -10.60 34.84
N ARG A 267 3.23 -11.54 35.76
CA ARG A 267 3.75 -12.91 35.79
C ARG A 267 2.68 -13.85 35.25
N ASP A 268 2.96 -14.46 34.10
CA ASP A 268 2.06 -15.45 33.52
C ASP A 268 1.96 -16.66 34.48
N SER A 269 0.74 -16.94 34.94
CA SER A 269 0.44 -18.02 35.90
C SER A 269 0.62 -19.42 35.31
N VAL A 270 0.63 -19.58 34.00
CA VAL A 270 0.73 -20.87 33.30
C VAL A 270 2.18 -21.19 32.92
N SER A 271 2.93 -20.23 32.42
CA SER A 271 4.31 -20.46 31.96
C SER A 271 5.39 -20.00 32.92
N GLY A 272 5.04 -19.32 34.03
CA GLY A 272 5.99 -18.77 35.01
C GLY A 272 6.89 -17.65 34.48
N LYS A 273 6.72 -17.22 33.23
CA LYS A 273 7.50 -16.16 32.59
C LYS A 273 7.01 -14.78 33.02
N ARG A 274 7.96 -13.87 33.28
CA ARG A 274 7.64 -12.45 33.55
C ARG A 274 7.60 -11.69 32.24
N SER A 275 6.51 -10.98 31.99
CA SER A 275 6.34 -10.09 30.84
C SER A 275 6.14 -8.66 31.32
N LEU A 276 6.69 -7.69 30.62
CA LEU A 276 6.47 -6.27 30.87
C LEU A 276 5.27 -5.81 30.01
N CYS A 277 4.26 -5.25 30.68
CA CYS A 277 3.10 -4.67 30.02
C CYS A 277 3.24 -3.15 30.00
N PHE A 278 2.97 -2.55 28.84
CA PHE A 278 3.02 -1.10 28.65
C PHE A 278 1.58 -0.59 28.56
N PHE A 279 1.22 0.38 29.39
CA PHE A 279 -0.07 1.04 29.36
C PHE A 279 0.11 2.52 29.00
N PRO A 280 -0.52 3.04 27.94
CA PRO A 280 -0.53 4.48 27.70
C PRO A 280 -1.39 5.16 28.76
N SER A 281 -0.82 6.11 29.50
CA SER A 281 -1.57 6.96 30.44
C SER A 281 -2.45 7.91 29.66
N LEU A 282 -3.74 7.61 29.52
CA LEU A 282 -4.75 8.51 28.97
C LEU A 282 -5.25 9.44 30.10
N PRO A 283 -5.23 10.76 29.92
CA PRO A 283 -5.83 11.65 30.89
C PRO A 283 -7.36 11.45 30.91
N GLY A 284 -7.90 10.95 31.99
CA GLY A 284 -9.33 10.95 32.28
C GLY A 284 -10.09 9.64 32.28
N SER A 285 -9.46 8.46 32.28
CA SER A 285 -10.17 7.20 32.48
C SER A 285 -9.98 6.65 33.90
N LEU A 286 -11.09 6.57 34.61
CA LEU A 286 -11.21 5.94 35.93
C LEU A 286 -10.85 4.45 35.83
N TYR A 287 -9.71 4.05 36.38
CA TYR A 287 -9.42 2.66 36.71
C TYR A 287 -10.19 2.27 37.96
N LYS A 288 -11.24 1.47 37.81
CA LYS A 288 -11.77 0.67 38.92
C LYS A 288 -10.97 -0.62 38.98
N SER A 289 -10.23 -0.81 40.08
CA SER A 289 -9.62 -2.08 40.41
C SER A 289 -10.71 -3.10 40.78
N GLY A 290 -11.04 -3.99 39.85
CA GLY A 290 -11.87 -5.18 40.10
C GLY A 290 -11.19 -6.37 39.45
N LYS A 291 -10.91 -7.40 40.28
CA LYS A 291 -10.49 -8.70 39.79
C LYS A 291 -11.57 -9.24 38.86
N GLU A 292 -11.12 -9.81 37.72
CA GLU A 292 -11.90 -10.52 36.71
C GLU A 292 -12.27 -9.61 35.49
N ASP A 293 -11.89 -10.12 34.29
CA ASP A 293 -12.19 -9.61 32.95
C ASP A 293 -11.26 -8.53 32.38
N ILE A 294 -10.00 -8.92 32.10
CA ILE A 294 -9.12 -8.19 31.17
C ILE A 294 -9.10 -8.92 29.83
N TYR A 295 -10.23 -8.94 29.14
CA TYR A 295 -10.34 -9.22 27.71
C TYR A 295 -11.35 -8.24 27.12
N SER A 296 -10.90 -7.09 26.73
CA SER A 296 -11.38 -6.18 25.68
C SER A 296 -11.08 -4.73 25.99
N SER A 297 -9.93 -4.24 25.62
CA SER A 297 -9.77 -2.84 25.23
C SER A 297 -8.79 -2.80 24.07
N GLU A 298 -9.24 -2.25 22.96
CA GLU A 298 -8.57 -2.18 21.66
C GLU A 298 -7.23 -1.40 21.66
N HIS A 299 -6.67 -1.08 22.80
CA HIS A 299 -5.48 -0.22 22.94
C HIS A 299 -4.37 -0.79 23.81
N THR A 300 -4.40 -2.10 24.11
CA THR A 300 -3.31 -2.74 24.90
C THR A 300 -2.30 -3.35 23.94
N ILE A 301 -1.13 -2.76 23.84
CA ILE A 301 -0.01 -3.31 23.06
C ILE A 301 0.77 -4.25 23.97
N TYR A 302 0.62 -5.56 23.78
CA TYR A 302 1.45 -6.58 24.43
C TYR A 302 2.75 -6.71 23.66
N ILE A 303 3.85 -6.21 24.24
CA ILE A 303 5.19 -6.52 23.75
C ILE A 303 5.74 -7.68 24.58
N GLN A 304 5.65 -8.88 24.04
CA GLN A 304 6.21 -10.06 24.66
C GLN A 304 7.72 -10.10 24.39
N ILE A 305 8.52 -9.65 25.38
CA ILE A 305 9.97 -9.78 25.34
C ILE A 305 10.32 -11.08 26.06
N PRO A 306 10.88 -12.11 25.38
CA PRO A 306 11.36 -13.29 26.05
C PRO A 306 12.55 -12.91 26.94
N LEU A 307 12.39 -13.02 28.27
CA LEU A 307 13.48 -12.87 29.21
C LEU A 307 14.40 -14.11 29.10
N ILE A 308 15.65 -13.88 28.71
CA ILE A 308 16.69 -14.91 28.71
C ILE A 308 16.88 -15.39 30.16
N PRO A 309 16.98 -16.72 30.41
CA PRO A 309 16.92 -17.31 31.77
C PRO A 309 18.08 -17.01 32.73
N SER A 310 19.00 -16.12 32.41
CA SER A 310 20.27 -15.96 33.13
C SER A 310 20.52 -14.61 33.82
N ILE A 311 19.47 -13.82 34.12
CA ILE A 311 19.66 -12.63 34.96
C ILE A 311 19.00 -12.85 36.32
N ARG A 312 19.80 -13.32 37.30
CA ARG A 312 19.45 -13.17 38.73
C ARG A 312 19.46 -11.67 39.04
N LEU A 313 18.31 -11.13 39.36
CA LEU A 313 18.20 -9.84 40.03
C LEU A 313 18.73 -10.06 41.46
N GLY A 314 19.94 -9.62 41.73
CA GLY A 314 20.44 -9.51 43.11
C GLY A 314 19.65 -8.43 43.86
N ASP A 315 19.38 -8.68 45.12
CA ASP A 315 18.69 -7.88 46.12
C ASP A 315 19.14 -6.42 46.20
#